data_4e27b281d7cabaf54a5494e9a83b9b4a
#
_entry.id   4e27b281d7cabaf54a5494e9a83b9b4a
#
_cell.length_a   1.000
_cell.length_b   1.000
_cell.length_c   1.000
_cell.angle_alpha   90.00
_cell.angle_beta   90.00
_cell.angle_gamma   90.00
#
_symmetry.space_group_name_H-M   'P 1'
#
loop_
_entity.id
_entity.type
_entity.pdbx_description
1 polymer ?
#
loop_
_entity_poly.entity_id
_entity_poly.type
_entity_poly.pdbx_seq_one_letter_code
_entity_poly.pdbx_strand_id
1 'polypeptide(L)'
;MKHALLSALLLLAACGGGEGSTAGGGGGSGAGGSSSCPDDLPASCSSPAPGWAKDVAPVIEARCASCHVTGGTAADKPLTDHAQVFSRKGSVLNQIYACKMPPEGATPLSTAERLAIETWLVCGALDD
;
A
#
# COMPACT_ATOMS: atom_id res chain seq x y z
N MET A 1 25.80 47.05 9.59
CA MET A 1 26.75 47.03 8.48
C MET A 1 26.94 45.59 8.03
N LYS A 2 26.86 45.38 6.73
CA LYS A 2 27.07 44.15 5.96
C LYS A 2 25.96 43.11 5.96
N HIS A 3 25.09 43.28 4.97
CA HIS A 3 24.14 42.30 4.47
C HIS A 3 24.90 41.18 3.76
N ALA A 4 24.57 39.93 4.09
CA ALA A 4 24.95 38.77 3.29
C ALA A 4 23.66 38.14 2.75
N LEU A 5 23.39 38.38 1.47
CA LEU A 5 22.34 37.73 0.69
C LEU A 5 22.85 36.31 0.35
N LEU A 6 22.21 35.27 0.91
CA LEU A 6 22.39 33.90 0.42
C LEU A 6 21.22 33.58 -0.52
N SER A 7 21.55 33.51 -1.79
CA SER A 7 20.65 33.01 -2.84
C SER A 7 20.42 31.51 -2.65
N ALA A 8 19.17 31.15 -2.41
CA ALA A 8 18.74 29.75 -2.44
C ALA A 8 18.52 29.35 -3.91
N LEU A 9 19.33 28.41 -4.38
CA LEU A 9 19.25 27.79 -5.68
C LEU A 9 18.16 26.69 -5.64
N LEU A 10 17.02 26.92 -6.29
CA LEU A 10 16.01 25.90 -6.53
C LEU A 10 16.51 24.93 -7.60
N LEU A 11 16.79 23.70 -7.22
CA LEU A 11 16.96 22.58 -8.16
C LEU A 11 15.58 21.96 -8.44
N LEU A 12 15.01 22.29 -9.60
CA LEU A 12 13.91 21.53 -10.19
C LEU A 12 14.49 20.22 -10.75
N ALA A 13 14.19 19.11 -10.10
CA ALA A 13 14.38 17.80 -10.70
C ALA A 13 13.18 17.48 -11.62
N ALA A 14 13.40 17.65 -12.92
CA ALA A 14 12.46 17.20 -13.94
C ALA A 14 12.56 15.69 -14.09
N CYS A 15 11.50 14.95 -13.82
CA CYS A 15 11.35 13.55 -14.26
C CYS A 15 11.20 13.54 -15.77
N GLY A 16 12.30 13.33 -16.49
CA GLY A 16 12.33 13.17 -17.94
C GLY A 16 11.97 11.74 -18.33
N GLY A 17 10.94 11.59 -19.16
CA GLY A 17 10.60 10.33 -19.83
C GLY A 17 11.70 9.96 -20.81
N GLY A 18 12.15 8.70 -20.78
CA GLY A 18 13.03 8.09 -21.76
C GLY A 18 12.23 7.24 -22.73
N GLU A 19 12.02 7.78 -23.96
CA GLU A 19 11.63 6.99 -25.11
C GLU A 19 12.84 6.20 -25.61
N GLY A 20 12.74 4.90 -25.60
CA GLY A 20 13.71 3.98 -26.18
C GLY A 20 13.00 2.92 -27.01
N SER A 21 12.76 3.20 -28.29
CA SER A 21 12.30 2.22 -29.27
C SER A 21 13.42 1.23 -29.59
N THR A 22 13.19 -0.06 -29.40
CA THR A 22 13.89 -1.10 -30.13
C THR A 22 12.91 -2.22 -30.49
N ALA A 23 12.75 -2.45 -31.77
CA ALA A 23 11.96 -3.50 -32.38
C ALA A 23 12.58 -4.88 -32.13
N GLY A 24 11.76 -5.83 -31.74
CA GLY A 24 12.13 -7.24 -31.65
C GLY A 24 10.89 -8.08 -31.43
N GLY A 25 10.47 -8.82 -32.51
CA GLY A 25 9.23 -9.57 -32.54
C GLY A 25 9.19 -10.74 -31.57
N GLY A 26 7.99 -11.04 -31.11
CA GLY A 26 7.63 -12.19 -30.33
C GLY A 26 6.17 -12.08 -29.93
N GLY A 27 5.28 -12.76 -30.65
CA GLY A 27 3.86 -12.80 -30.38
C GLY A 27 3.56 -13.38 -29.00
N GLY A 28 3.06 -12.55 -28.13
CA GLY A 28 2.40 -12.91 -26.92
C GLY A 28 1.09 -12.12 -26.85
N SER A 29 -0.03 -12.82 -27.04
CA SER A 29 -1.36 -12.26 -26.82
C SER A 29 -1.47 -11.85 -25.35
N GLY A 30 -1.04 -10.64 -25.06
CA GLY A 30 -1.30 -9.97 -23.81
C GLY A 30 -2.78 -9.61 -23.78
N ALA A 31 -3.61 -10.49 -23.24
CA ALA A 31 -4.93 -10.13 -22.81
C ALA A 31 -4.78 -8.91 -21.91
N GLY A 32 -5.26 -7.75 -22.36
CA GLY A 32 -5.47 -6.56 -21.54
C GLY A 32 -6.50 -6.94 -20.49
N GLY A 33 -6.03 -7.56 -19.41
CA GLY A 33 -6.84 -7.83 -18.25
C GLY A 33 -7.22 -6.49 -17.65
N SER A 34 -8.47 -6.10 -17.76
CA SER A 34 -9.10 -5.30 -16.74
C SER A 34 -8.75 -5.99 -15.43
N SER A 35 -7.90 -5.38 -14.62
CA SER A 35 -7.55 -5.91 -13.31
C SER A 35 -8.78 -5.76 -12.42
N SER A 36 -9.75 -6.68 -12.60
CA SER A 36 -10.83 -6.82 -11.64
C SER A 36 -10.17 -7.15 -10.30
N CYS A 37 -10.63 -6.45 -9.27
CA CYS A 37 -10.18 -6.71 -7.92
C CYS A 37 -10.42 -8.18 -7.59
N PRO A 38 -9.44 -8.91 -7.03
CA PRO A 38 -9.58 -10.33 -6.74
C PRO A 38 -10.70 -10.57 -5.72
N ASP A 39 -11.45 -11.63 -5.90
CA ASP A 39 -12.39 -12.16 -4.90
C ASP A 39 -11.65 -13.24 -4.11
N ASP A 40 -10.81 -12.79 -3.16
CA ASP A 40 -9.79 -13.61 -2.50
C ASP A 40 -9.93 -13.65 -0.97
N LEU A 41 -11.09 -13.26 -0.42
CA LEU A 41 -11.32 -13.40 1.02
C LEU A 41 -11.23 -14.87 1.44
N PRO A 42 -10.47 -15.17 2.51
CA PRO A 42 -10.35 -16.54 2.98
C PRO A 42 -11.67 -17.08 3.50
N ALA A 43 -12.06 -18.27 3.03
CA ALA A 43 -13.26 -18.95 3.48
C ALA A 43 -13.12 -19.53 4.90
N SER A 44 -11.90 -19.70 5.38
CA SER A 44 -11.57 -20.23 6.71
C SER A 44 -10.24 -19.67 7.20
N CYS A 45 -10.08 -19.61 8.52
CA CYS A 45 -8.83 -19.16 9.12
C CYS A 45 -7.80 -20.29 9.11
N SER A 46 -6.58 -19.99 8.66
CA SER A 46 -5.43 -20.88 8.77
C SER A 46 -5.04 -21.09 10.24
N SER A 47 -4.33 -22.17 10.51
CA SER A 47 -3.74 -22.39 11.83
C SER A 47 -2.23 -22.71 11.64
N PRO A 48 -1.33 -21.84 12.09
CA PRO A 48 -1.60 -20.54 12.71
C PRO A 48 -2.18 -19.50 11.73
N ALA A 49 -2.97 -18.58 12.26
CA ALA A 49 -3.39 -17.38 11.50
C ALA A 49 -2.19 -16.41 11.36
N PRO A 50 -2.20 -15.50 10.37
CA PRO A 50 -1.24 -14.41 10.33
C PRO A 50 -1.26 -13.59 11.62
N GLY A 51 -0.07 -13.22 12.12
CA GLY A 51 0.09 -12.40 13.30
C GLY A 51 0.30 -10.93 12.98
N TRP A 52 -0.02 -10.05 13.95
CA TRP A 52 0.18 -8.62 13.76
C TRP A 52 1.66 -8.28 13.56
N ALA A 53 2.49 -8.62 14.55
CA ALA A 53 3.88 -8.17 14.59
C ALA A 53 4.72 -8.71 13.43
N LYS A 54 4.47 -9.96 13.03
CA LYS A 54 5.27 -10.66 12.03
C LYS A 54 4.78 -10.45 10.61
N ASP A 55 3.48 -10.52 10.40
CA ASP A 55 2.92 -10.65 9.04
C ASP A 55 2.23 -9.37 8.56
N VAL A 56 1.62 -8.57 9.47
CA VAL A 56 0.79 -7.44 9.11
C VAL A 56 1.48 -6.10 9.31
N ALA A 57 2.09 -5.86 10.47
CA ALA A 57 2.72 -4.57 10.78
C ALA A 57 3.78 -4.14 9.75
N PRO A 58 4.67 -5.03 9.25
CA PRO A 58 5.64 -4.65 8.22
C PRO A 58 4.98 -4.19 6.91
N VAL A 59 3.84 -4.80 6.55
CA VAL A 59 3.09 -4.40 5.34
C VAL A 59 2.41 -3.05 5.55
N ILE A 60 1.77 -2.84 6.70
CA ILE A 60 1.15 -1.56 7.05
C ILE A 60 2.19 -0.43 7.03
N GLU A 61 3.37 -0.65 7.61
CA GLU A 61 4.46 0.31 7.59
C GLU A 61 4.92 0.63 6.16
N ALA A 62 5.14 -0.39 5.35
CA ALA A 62 5.67 -0.22 4.00
C ALA A 62 4.67 0.36 2.99
N ARG A 63 3.36 0.10 3.15
CA ARG A 63 2.33 0.40 2.14
C ARG A 63 1.33 1.47 2.57
N CYS A 64 1.12 1.65 3.87
CA CYS A 64 0.05 2.49 4.40
C CYS A 64 0.56 3.70 5.18
N ALA A 65 1.62 3.53 5.97
CA ALA A 65 2.07 4.53 6.94
C ALA A 65 2.48 5.86 6.30
N SER A 66 3.00 5.87 5.06
CA SER A 66 3.38 7.11 4.38
C SER A 66 2.23 8.12 4.25
N CYS A 67 1.00 7.64 4.13
CA CYS A 67 -0.20 8.47 4.05
C CYS A 67 -0.98 8.48 5.38
N HIS A 68 -1.06 7.32 6.05
CA HIS A 68 -1.85 7.10 7.26
C HIS A 68 -1.05 7.33 8.56
N VAL A 69 -0.34 8.44 8.62
CA VAL A 69 0.50 8.88 9.77
C VAL A 69 0.17 10.32 10.10
N THR A 70 0.50 10.77 11.31
CA THR A 70 0.40 12.19 11.68
C THR A 70 1.16 13.06 10.69
N GLY A 71 0.47 14.02 10.08
CA GLY A 71 1.03 14.88 9.02
C GLY A 71 0.98 14.28 7.62
N GLY A 72 0.54 13.04 7.44
CA GLY A 72 0.30 12.42 6.14
C GLY A 72 -1.01 12.91 5.49
N THR A 73 -1.24 12.51 4.24
CA THR A 73 -2.44 12.93 3.48
C THR A 73 -3.75 12.36 4.01
N ALA A 74 -3.68 11.30 4.83
CA ALA A 74 -4.81 10.66 5.52
C ALA A 74 -4.60 10.65 7.04
N ALA A 75 -4.07 11.74 7.60
CA ALA A 75 -3.73 11.88 9.02
C ALA A 75 -4.94 11.73 9.96
N ASP A 76 -6.15 11.94 9.48
CA ASP A 76 -7.41 11.70 10.20
C ASP A 76 -7.73 10.21 10.40
N LYS A 77 -7.03 9.34 9.69
CA LYS A 77 -7.17 7.87 9.73
C LYS A 77 -5.81 7.19 9.92
N PRO A 78 -5.13 7.43 11.05
CA PRO A 78 -3.80 6.84 11.26
C PRO A 78 -3.89 5.31 11.33
N LEU A 79 -2.86 4.64 10.79
CA LEU A 79 -2.70 3.18 10.76
C LEU A 79 -1.25 2.82 11.12
N THR A 80 -0.75 3.31 12.25
CA THR A 80 0.65 3.14 12.66
C THR A 80 0.88 2.07 13.73
N ASP A 81 -0.19 1.56 14.31
CA ASP A 81 -0.13 0.51 15.33
C ASP A 81 -1.36 -0.41 15.26
N HIS A 82 -1.28 -1.54 15.97
CA HIS A 82 -2.35 -2.53 16.05
C HIS A 82 -3.70 -1.92 16.43
N ALA A 83 -3.74 -1.11 17.50
CA ALA A 83 -4.99 -0.57 18.03
C ALA A 83 -5.71 0.33 17.01
N GLN A 84 -4.96 1.12 16.25
CA GLN A 84 -5.50 1.98 15.19
C GLN A 84 -6.07 1.17 14.03
N VAL A 85 -5.36 0.14 13.58
CA VAL A 85 -5.83 -0.75 12.51
C VAL A 85 -7.03 -1.57 12.99
N PHE A 86 -6.94 -2.13 14.18
CA PHE A 86 -8.03 -2.90 14.80
C PHE A 86 -9.32 -2.10 14.95
N SER A 87 -9.22 -0.87 15.43
CA SER A 87 -10.40 0.02 15.58
C SER A 87 -11.09 0.33 14.25
N ARG A 88 -10.39 0.19 13.14
CA ARG A 88 -10.86 0.44 11.76
C ARG A 88 -10.93 -0.82 10.90
N LYS A 89 -10.81 -2.00 11.50
CA LYS A 89 -10.65 -3.28 10.76
C LYS A 89 -11.65 -3.50 9.64
N GLY A 90 -12.93 -3.19 9.86
CA GLY A 90 -13.95 -3.33 8.83
C GLY A 90 -13.77 -2.36 7.66
N SER A 91 -13.36 -1.13 7.93
CA SER A 91 -13.06 -0.16 6.89
C SER A 91 -11.79 -0.54 6.12
N VAL A 92 -10.74 -0.95 6.82
CA VAL A 92 -9.48 -1.39 6.21
C VAL A 92 -9.74 -2.59 5.29
N LEU A 93 -10.45 -3.61 5.77
CA LEU A 93 -10.84 -4.77 4.97
C LEU A 93 -11.60 -4.36 3.71
N ASN A 94 -12.62 -3.52 3.85
CA ASN A 94 -13.42 -3.06 2.70
C ASN A 94 -12.58 -2.31 1.67
N GLN A 95 -11.68 -1.43 2.09
CA GLN A 95 -10.85 -0.65 1.18
C GLN A 95 -9.81 -1.52 0.44
N ILE A 96 -9.23 -2.49 1.11
CA ILE A 96 -8.28 -3.44 0.51
C ILE A 96 -9.02 -4.38 -0.43
N TYR A 97 -10.09 -5.02 0.02
CA TYR A 97 -10.89 -5.96 -0.76
C TYR A 97 -11.46 -5.31 -2.03
N ALA A 98 -11.91 -4.06 -1.94
CA ALA A 98 -12.39 -3.30 -3.09
C ALA A 98 -11.27 -2.69 -3.94
N CYS A 99 -9.99 -2.98 -3.70
CA CYS A 99 -8.81 -2.42 -4.35
C CYS A 99 -8.78 -0.87 -4.39
N LYS A 100 -9.36 -0.24 -3.39
CA LYS A 100 -9.34 1.22 -3.24
C LYS A 100 -8.10 1.71 -2.49
N MET A 101 -7.46 0.81 -1.75
CA MET A 101 -6.23 1.07 -1.01
C MET A 101 -5.20 -0.06 -1.24
N PRO A 102 -3.94 0.28 -1.50
CA PRO A 102 -3.40 1.63 -1.74
C PRO A 102 -4.04 2.31 -2.95
N PRO A 103 -4.10 3.66 -2.99
CA PRO A 103 -4.72 4.37 -4.10
C PRO A 103 -3.89 4.25 -5.38
N GLU A 104 -4.51 4.59 -6.51
CA GLU A 104 -3.82 4.65 -7.80
C GLU A 104 -2.58 5.56 -7.72
N GLY A 105 -1.48 5.10 -8.31
CA GLY A 105 -0.18 5.78 -8.25
C GLY A 105 0.69 5.42 -7.04
N ALA A 106 0.14 4.79 -6.01
CA ALA A 106 0.93 4.21 -4.94
C ALA A 106 1.38 2.77 -5.29
N THR A 107 2.40 2.28 -4.59
CA THR A 107 2.83 0.89 -4.77
C THR A 107 1.73 -0.08 -4.31
N PRO A 108 1.20 -0.93 -5.21
CA PRO A 108 0.13 -1.85 -4.86
C PRO A 108 0.60 -2.92 -3.87
N LEU A 109 -0.35 -3.52 -3.17
CA LEU A 109 -0.09 -4.73 -2.40
C LEU A 109 0.22 -5.89 -3.35
N SER A 110 1.23 -6.67 -3.03
CA SER A 110 1.38 -8.00 -3.64
C SER A 110 0.24 -8.92 -3.19
N THR A 111 0.00 -10.00 -3.94
CA THR A 111 -1.00 -11.00 -3.57
C THR A 111 -0.76 -11.55 -2.14
N ALA A 112 0.50 -11.78 -1.77
CA ALA A 112 0.83 -12.29 -0.44
C ALA A 112 0.56 -11.27 0.67
N GLU A 113 0.93 -10.00 0.46
CA GLU A 113 0.67 -8.90 1.41
C GLU A 113 -0.84 -8.70 1.60
N ARG A 114 -1.58 -8.67 0.50
CA ARG A 114 -3.03 -8.54 0.53
C ARG A 114 -3.68 -9.68 1.31
N LEU A 115 -3.36 -10.93 0.96
CA LEU A 115 -3.91 -12.10 1.62
C LEU A 115 -3.55 -12.16 3.10
N ALA A 116 -2.34 -11.78 3.49
CA ALA A 116 -1.94 -11.73 4.89
C ALA A 116 -2.81 -10.76 5.70
N ILE A 117 -3.01 -9.54 5.20
CA ILE A 117 -3.84 -8.54 5.88
C ILE A 117 -5.32 -8.99 5.92
N GLU A 118 -5.88 -9.45 4.80
CA GLU A 118 -7.28 -9.86 4.74
C GLU A 118 -7.55 -11.06 5.64
N THR A 119 -6.67 -12.05 5.63
CA THR A 119 -6.77 -13.22 6.53
C THR A 119 -6.71 -12.79 7.98
N TRP A 120 -5.76 -11.94 8.35
CA TRP A 120 -5.64 -11.43 9.70
C TRP A 120 -6.91 -10.69 10.14
N LEU A 121 -7.44 -9.81 9.31
CA LEU A 121 -8.65 -9.02 9.60
C LEU A 121 -9.89 -9.91 9.78
N VAL A 122 -10.06 -10.92 8.92
CA VAL A 122 -11.20 -11.86 8.98
C VAL A 122 -11.06 -12.80 10.17
N CYS A 123 -9.83 -13.20 10.52
CA CYS A 123 -9.55 -14.19 11.57
C CYS A 123 -9.43 -13.61 12.98
N GLY A 124 -9.90 -12.41 13.19
CA GLY A 124 -10.01 -11.82 14.53
C GLY A 124 -9.05 -10.68 14.81
N ALA A 125 -8.09 -10.43 13.91
CA ALA A 125 -7.13 -9.34 14.01
C ALA A 125 -6.40 -9.31 15.37
N LEU A 126 -5.87 -10.47 15.76
CA LEU A 126 -5.20 -10.65 17.05
C LEU A 126 -3.89 -9.87 17.12
N ASP A 127 -3.60 -9.37 18.31
CA ASP A 127 -2.32 -8.75 18.69
C ASP A 127 -1.42 -9.84 19.29
N ASP A 128 -0.22 -10.06 18.71
CA ASP A 128 0.73 -11.10 19.08
C ASP A 128 2.17 -10.60 19.11
#